data_cc88e59bee7a1b8d0a0de7d973d7cabe
#
_entry.id   cc88e59bee7a1b8d0a0de7d973d7cabe
#
_cell.length_a   1.000
_cell.length_b   1.000
_cell.length_c   1.000
_cell.angle_alpha   90.00
_cell.angle_beta   90.00
_cell.angle_gamma   90.00
#
_symmetry.space_group_name_H-M   'P 1'
#
loop_
_entity.id
_entity.type
_entity.pdbx_description
1 polymer ?
#
loop_
_entity_poly.entity_id
_entity_poly.type
_entity_poly.pdbx_seq_one_letter_code
_entity_poly.pdbx_strand_id
1 'polypeptide(L)'
;MVDKLLNDASYRSYWRGYEYFKEGRVKNIQRFDGTTYSAIVYGCEDYHVRIDFAHPRKSTCDCPHAEGRRVVCKHKVALAFAVSPEALKKADDIMEEQLRYQAEREQREHEQYERIKKKVMEMSLEDLRDYVIYQMIEDENKYDPNYDDEEFFDW
;
A
#
# COMPACT_ATOMS: atom_id res chain seq x y z
N MET A 1 18.29 11.83 -8.48
CA MET A 1 18.88 10.64 -9.13
C MET A 1 18.31 9.33 -8.58
N VAL A 2 18.16 9.20 -7.29
CA VAL A 2 17.55 8.01 -6.65
C VAL A 2 16.11 7.80 -7.06
N ASP A 3 15.34 8.88 -7.20
CA ASP A 3 13.91 8.84 -7.61
C ASP A 3 13.69 8.06 -8.91
N LYS A 4 14.61 8.14 -9.89
CA LYS A 4 14.48 7.41 -11.16
C LYS A 4 14.51 5.89 -10.97
N LEU A 5 15.37 5.38 -10.09
CA LEU A 5 15.44 3.94 -9.78
C LEU A 5 14.20 3.51 -8.99
N LEU A 6 13.77 4.32 -8.02
CA LEU A 6 12.61 4.00 -7.18
C LEU A 6 11.30 4.07 -7.96
N ASN A 7 11.17 5.02 -8.89
CA ASN A 7 9.99 5.14 -9.77
C ASN A 7 9.85 3.97 -10.76
N ASP A 8 10.96 3.30 -11.13
CA ASP A 8 10.94 2.10 -11.96
C ASP A 8 10.53 0.84 -11.16
N ALA A 9 10.41 0.93 -9.84
CA ALA A 9 9.96 -0.17 -8.99
C ALA A 9 8.43 -0.30 -9.02
N SER A 10 7.93 -1.55 -9.06
CA SER A 10 6.51 -1.76 -8.81
C SER A 10 6.15 -1.36 -7.37
N TYR A 11 4.89 -0.95 -7.13
CA TYR A 11 4.38 -0.62 -5.79
C TYR A 11 4.75 -1.69 -4.75
N ARG A 12 4.55 -2.97 -5.10
CA ARG A 12 4.89 -4.10 -4.23
C ARG A 12 6.40 -4.20 -3.94
N SER A 13 7.26 -3.96 -4.95
CA SER A 13 8.72 -3.99 -4.76
C SER A 13 9.21 -2.81 -3.93
N TYR A 14 8.59 -1.64 -4.11
CA TYR A 14 8.91 -0.43 -3.36
C TYR A 14 8.67 -0.63 -1.85
N TRP A 15 7.45 -1.00 -1.45
CA TRP A 15 7.11 -1.13 -0.03
C TRP A 15 7.79 -2.32 0.64
N ARG A 16 7.91 -3.45 -0.06
CA ARG A 16 8.71 -4.57 0.47
C ARG A 16 10.20 -4.24 0.60
N GLY A 17 10.73 -3.37 -0.24
CA GLY A 17 12.10 -2.86 -0.11
C GLY A 17 12.26 -1.93 1.07
N TYR A 18 11.27 -1.08 1.33
CA TYR A 18 11.21 -0.24 2.51
C TYR A 18 11.19 -1.07 3.80
N GLU A 19 10.32 -2.09 3.88
CA GLU A 19 10.30 -3.04 5.02
C GLU A 19 11.66 -3.72 5.24
N TYR A 20 12.28 -4.22 4.18
CA TYR A 20 13.61 -4.86 4.24
C TYR A 20 14.68 -3.92 4.78
N PHE A 21 14.62 -2.64 4.41
CA PHE A 21 15.50 -1.63 4.98
C PHE A 21 15.19 -1.38 6.46
N LYS A 22 13.93 -1.18 6.84
CA LYS A 22 13.52 -0.94 8.25
C LYS A 22 13.88 -2.12 9.17
N GLU A 23 13.82 -3.34 8.66
CA GLU A 23 14.25 -4.57 9.37
C GLU A 23 15.77 -4.72 9.45
N GLY A 24 16.54 -3.77 8.89
CA GLY A 24 18.00 -3.78 8.95
C GLY A 24 18.64 -4.90 8.14
N ARG A 25 17.99 -5.37 7.08
CA ARG A 25 18.45 -6.48 6.24
C ARG A 25 19.57 -6.10 5.26
N VAL A 26 19.91 -4.83 5.11
CA VAL A 26 20.97 -4.34 4.22
C VAL A 26 22.28 -4.30 4.99
N LYS A 27 23.30 -5.05 4.54
CA LYS A 27 24.61 -5.15 5.18
C LYS A 27 25.75 -4.96 4.19
N ASN A 28 26.93 -4.68 4.71
CA ASN A 28 28.16 -4.59 3.93
C ASN A 28 28.05 -3.60 2.76
N ILE A 29 27.48 -2.42 3.02
CA ILE A 29 27.32 -1.38 2.00
C ILE A 29 28.71 -0.87 1.60
N GLN A 30 28.97 -0.92 0.29
CA GLN A 30 30.19 -0.39 -0.33
C GLN A 30 29.80 0.68 -1.35
N ARG A 31 30.54 1.77 -1.35
CA ARG A 31 30.41 2.84 -2.34
C ARG A 31 31.58 2.76 -3.32
N PHE A 32 31.31 2.68 -4.62
CA PHE A 32 32.35 2.63 -5.65
C PHE A 32 32.66 4.03 -6.23
N ASP A 33 31.62 4.84 -6.39
CA ASP A 33 31.71 6.19 -6.88
C ASP A 33 30.57 7.07 -6.30
N GLY A 34 30.33 8.25 -6.88
CA GLY A 34 29.26 9.15 -6.44
C GLY A 34 27.83 8.59 -6.57
N THR A 35 27.64 7.57 -7.41
CA THR A 35 26.32 7.08 -7.83
C THR A 35 26.14 5.57 -7.74
N THR A 36 27.23 4.82 -7.54
CA THR A 36 27.23 3.35 -7.56
C THR A 36 27.51 2.77 -6.18
N TYR A 37 26.63 1.90 -5.73
CA TYR A 37 26.71 1.20 -4.44
C TYR A 37 26.48 -0.27 -4.61
N SER A 38 27.07 -1.10 -3.72
CA SER A 38 26.72 -2.50 -3.56
C SER A 38 26.47 -2.83 -2.09
N ALA A 39 25.74 -3.91 -1.87
CA ALA A 39 25.49 -4.45 -0.53
C ALA A 39 25.08 -5.92 -0.62
N ILE A 40 25.07 -6.59 0.54
CA ILE A 40 24.39 -7.85 0.73
C ILE A 40 23.03 -7.55 1.39
N VAL A 41 21.95 -8.08 0.80
CA VAL A 41 20.59 -7.94 1.34
C VAL A 41 20.07 -9.31 1.74
N TYR A 42 19.78 -9.46 3.05
CA TYR A 42 19.29 -10.71 3.62
C TYR A 42 17.81 -10.92 3.29
N GLY A 43 17.50 -12.08 2.70
CA GLY A 43 16.14 -12.51 2.37
C GLY A 43 15.92 -13.96 2.80
N CYS A 44 15.41 -14.80 1.89
CA CYS A 44 15.46 -16.25 2.05
C CYS A 44 16.90 -16.76 1.95
N GLU A 45 17.72 -16.04 1.19
CA GLU A 45 19.13 -16.22 0.97
C GLU A 45 19.81 -14.85 1.04
N ASP A 46 21.13 -14.83 0.99
CA ASP A 46 21.93 -13.63 0.91
C ASP A 46 22.06 -13.19 -0.55
N TYR A 47 21.54 -12.00 -0.87
CA TYR A 47 21.53 -11.48 -2.24
C TYR A 47 22.56 -10.38 -2.42
N HIS A 48 23.39 -10.52 -3.46
CA HIS A 48 24.34 -9.48 -3.87
C HIS A 48 23.65 -8.46 -4.74
N VAL A 49 23.63 -7.23 -4.27
CA VAL A 49 22.92 -6.13 -4.92
C VAL A 49 23.90 -5.06 -5.31
N ARG A 50 23.80 -4.57 -6.54
CA ARG A 50 24.50 -3.37 -7.01
C ARG A 50 23.49 -2.42 -7.63
N ILE A 51 23.55 -1.16 -7.24
CA ILE A 51 22.73 -0.09 -7.81
C ILE A 51 23.63 0.99 -8.41
N ASP A 52 23.18 1.57 -9.54
CA ASP A 52 23.80 2.71 -10.21
C ASP A 52 22.71 3.76 -10.45
N PHE A 53 22.75 4.85 -9.71
CA PHE A 53 21.75 5.91 -9.82
C PHE A 53 21.88 6.75 -11.09
N ALA A 54 23.07 6.83 -11.68
CA ALA A 54 23.25 7.48 -12.96
C ALA A 54 22.69 6.63 -14.10
N HIS A 55 22.82 5.30 -13.99
CA HIS A 55 22.34 4.34 -14.98
C HIS A 55 21.52 3.24 -14.32
N PRO A 56 20.26 3.49 -13.90
CA PRO A 56 19.44 2.51 -13.14
C PRO A 56 19.33 1.14 -13.83
N ARG A 57 19.33 1.11 -15.16
CA ARG A 57 19.28 -0.12 -15.96
C ARG A 57 20.52 -1.02 -15.83
N LYS A 58 21.66 -0.48 -15.33
CA LYS A 58 22.88 -1.25 -15.03
C LYS A 58 22.86 -1.85 -13.61
N SER A 59 21.87 -1.53 -12.81
CA SER A 59 21.72 -2.08 -11.47
C SER A 59 21.40 -3.58 -11.53
N THR A 60 22.07 -4.38 -10.73
CA THR A 60 21.95 -5.84 -10.72
C THR A 60 21.52 -6.36 -9.34
N CYS A 61 20.92 -7.53 -9.32
CA CYS A 61 20.65 -8.33 -8.13
C CYS A 61 20.54 -9.79 -8.56
N ASP A 62 21.14 -10.70 -7.83
CA ASP A 62 21.14 -12.13 -8.10
C ASP A 62 19.90 -12.87 -7.58
N CYS A 63 18.90 -12.15 -7.04
CA CYS A 63 17.66 -12.77 -6.61
C CYS A 63 16.85 -13.32 -7.82
N PRO A 64 16.07 -14.41 -7.65
CA PRO A 64 15.31 -15.04 -8.75
C PRO A 64 14.37 -14.12 -9.51
N HIS A 65 13.92 -13.00 -8.87
CA HIS A 65 13.07 -12.01 -9.53
C HIS A 65 13.83 -11.09 -10.49
N ALA A 66 15.12 -10.79 -10.20
CA ALA A 66 15.89 -9.76 -10.91
C ALA A 66 17.09 -10.30 -11.69
N GLU A 67 17.48 -11.54 -11.48
CA GLU A 67 18.59 -12.17 -12.19
C GLU A 67 18.32 -12.22 -13.69
N GLY A 68 19.24 -11.69 -14.48
CA GLY A 68 19.11 -11.59 -15.94
C GLY A 68 18.03 -10.62 -16.42
N ARG A 69 17.36 -9.87 -15.53
CA ARG A 69 16.25 -8.97 -15.85
C ARG A 69 16.55 -7.52 -15.48
N ARG A 70 15.95 -6.59 -16.21
CA ARG A 70 16.08 -5.14 -15.93
C ARG A 70 14.99 -4.62 -14.97
N VAL A 71 14.59 -5.44 -14.00
CA VAL A 71 13.55 -5.07 -13.02
C VAL A 71 14.17 -4.47 -11.76
N VAL A 72 13.45 -3.58 -11.11
CA VAL A 72 13.80 -3.06 -9.79
C VAL A 72 13.10 -3.91 -8.75
N CYS A 73 13.84 -4.86 -8.16
CA CYS A 73 13.34 -5.72 -7.09
C CYS A 73 13.43 -5.04 -5.72
N LYS A 74 12.76 -5.61 -4.73
CA LYS A 74 12.78 -5.14 -3.34
C LYS A 74 14.19 -4.97 -2.75
N HIS A 75 15.15 -5.80 -3.15
CA HIS A 75 16.53 -5.73 -2.63
C HIS A 75 17.27 -4.50 -3.19
N LYS A 76 17.06 -4.15 -4.47
CA LYS A 76 17.58 -2.89 -5.05
C LYS A 76 16.96 -1.68 -4.37
N VAL A 77 15.66 -1.73 -4.08
CA VAL A 77 14.94 -0.67 -3.35
C VAL A 77 15.46 -0.54 -1.92
N ALA A 78 15.66 -1.65 -1.20
CA ALA A 78 16.20 -1.64 0.17
C ALA A 78 17.59 -0.99 0.22
N LEU A 79 18.47 -1.32 -0.73
CA LEU A 79 19.78 -0.68 -0.82
C LEU A 79 19.66 0.81 -1.16
N ALA A 80 18.72 1.20 -2.05
CA ALA A 80 18.50 2.60 -2.39
C ALA A 80 18.09 3.42 -1.15
N PHE A 81 17.22 2.91 -0.31
CA PHE A 81 16.86 3.56 0.97
C PHE A 81 18.04 3.63 1.95
N ALA A 82 18.85 2.57 2.01
CA ALA A 82 20.00 2.54 2.90
C ALA A 82 21.07 3.59 2.57
N VAL A 83 21.15 4.04 1.32
CA VAL A 83 22.16 5.00 0.87
C VAL A 83 21.60 6.39 0.54
N SER A 84 20.30 6.57 0.63
CA SER A 84 19.62 7.85 0.36
C SER A 84 18.64 8.23 1.48
N PRO A 85 19.13 8.98 2.49
CA PRO A 85 18.26 9.47 3.57
C PRO A 85 17.09 10.32 3.07
N GLU A 86 17.28 11.06 1.97
CA GLU A 86 16.21 11.87 1.38
C GLU A 86 15.07 11.00 0.80
N ALA A 87 15.43 9.93 0.09
CA ALA A 87 14.43 9.01 -0.44
C ALA A 87 13.70 8.26 0.69
N LEU A 88 14.43 7.88 1.74
CA LEU A 88 13.86 7.26 2.92
C LEU A 88 12.86 8.19 3.59
N LYS A 89 13.22 9.47 3.81
CA LYS A 89 12.32 10.44 4.42
C LYS A 89 11.02 10.59 3.63
N LYS A 90 11.09 10.67 2.30
CA LYS A 90 9.88 10.72 1.46
C LYS A 90 8.99 9.48 1.67
N ALA A 91 9.59 8.30 1.79
CA ALA A 91 8.84 7.06 2.05
C ALA A 91 8.23 7.04 3.46
N ASP A 92 8.96 7.52 4.47
CA ASP A 92 8.46 7.66 5.85
C ASP A 92 7.25 8.61 5.88
N ASP A 93 7.37 9.80 5.25
CA ASP A 93 6.29 10.80 5.17
C ASP A 93 5.01 10.21 4.52
N ILE A 94 5.16 9.44 3.42
CA ILE A 94 4.04 8.77 2.76
C ILE A 94 3.40 7.72 3.68
N MET A 95 4.22 6.93 4.38
CA MET A 95 3.72 5.90 5.30
C MET A 95 2.95 6.52 6.47
N GLU A 96 3.48 7.59 7.06
CA GLU A 96 2.80 8.32 8.15
C GLU A 96 1.46 8.88 7.69
N GLU A 97 1.39 9.46 6.48
CA GLU A 97 0.14 9.97 5.91
C GLU A 97 -0.89 8.85 5.70
N GLN A 98 -0.45 7.70 5.16
CA GLN A 98 -1.33 6.54 4.98
C GLN A 98 -1.87 6.01 6.31
N LEU A 99 -1.02 5.89 7.33
CA LEU A 99 -1.44 5.44 8.67
C LEU A 99 -2.43 6.42 9.31
N ARG A 100 -2.18 7.73 9.18
CA ARG A 100 -3.12 8.74 9.67
C ARG A 100 -4.47 8.65 8.98
N TYR A 101 -4.47 8.52 7.64
CA TYR A 101 -5.71 8.37 6.87
C TYR A 101 -6.50 7.11 7.27
N GLN A 102 -5.80 5.99 7.48
CA GLN A 102 -6.43 4.75 7.95
C GLN A 102 -7.05 4.93 9.34
N ALA A 103 -6.31 5.52 10.29
CA ALA A 103 -6.81 5.77 11.65
C ALA A 103 -8.05 6.68 11.64
N GLU A 104 -8.04 7.76 10.85
CA GLU A 104 -9.18 8.65 10.71
C GLU A 104 -10.39 7.95 10.06
N ARG A 105 -10.15 7.04 9.12
CA ARG A 105 -11.21 6.26 8.49
C ARG A 105 -11.83 5.28 9.49
N GLU A 106 -11.02 4.53 10.22
CA GLU A 106 -11.47 3.60 11.26
C GLU A 106 -12.27 4.33 12.35
N GLN A 107 -11.81 5.52 12.76
CA GLN A 107 -12.54 6.33 13.71
C GLN A 107 -13.91 6.75 13.17
N ARG A 108 -13.99 7.23 11.92
CA ARG A 108 -15.28 7.61 11.29
C ARG A 108 -16.23 6.41 11.17
N GLU A 109 -15.71 5.24 10.80
CA GLU A 109 -16.50 4.01 10.70
C GLU A 109 -17.03 3.60 12.09
N HIS A 110 -16.21 3.71 13.13
CA HIS A 110 -16.62 3.44 14.51
C HIS A 110 -17.69 4.43 15.00
N GLU A 111 -17.49 5.72 14.79
CA GLU A 111 -18.47 6.76 15.15
C GLU A 111 -19.81 6.56 14.42
N GLN A 112 -19.75 6.17 13.14
CA GLN A 112 -20.93 5.86 12.35
C GLN A 112 -21.66 4.63 12.91
N TYR A 113 -20.92 3.57 13.24
CA TYR A 113 -21.48 2.36 13.85
C TYR A 113 -22.19 2.66 15.17
N GLU A 114 -21.54 3.39 16.10
CA GLU A 114 -22.14 3.71 17.41
C GLU A 114 -23.38 4.61 17.25
N ARG A 115 -23.38 5.55 16.31
CA ARG A 115 -24.55 6.38 15.99
C ARG A 115 -25.71 5.54 15.47
N ILE A 116 -25.45 4.59 14.56
CA ILE A 116 -26.48 3.71 13.99
C ILE A 116 -26.99 2.76 15.08
N LYS A 117 -26.09 2.14 15.83
CA LYS A 117 -26.42 1.25 16.95
C LYS A 117 -27.34 1.94 17.96
N LYS A 118 -27.04 3.19 18.36
CA LYS A 118 -27.89 3.97 19.23
C LYS A 118 -29.29 4.12 18.65
N LYS A 119 -29.43 4.49 17.38
CA LYS A 119 -30.73 4.61 16.70
C LYS A 119 -31.50 3.29 16.71
N VAL A 120 -30.84 2.18 16.37
CA VAL A 120 -31.46 0.85 16.35
C VAL A 120 -31.94 0.43 17.75
N MET A 121 -31.16 0.72 18.79
CA MET A 121 -31.55 0.41 20.17
C MET A 121 -32.73 1.25 20.69
N GLU A 122 -33.00 2.40 20.10
CA GLU A 122 -34.13 3.28 20.41
C GLU A 122 -35.40 2.92 19.61
N MET A 123 -35.30 2.10 18.55
CA MET A 123 -36.45 1.69 17.71
C MET A 123 -37.32 0.67 18.45
N SER A 124 -38.64 0.71 18.20
CA SER A 124 -39.54 -0.35 18.59
C SER A 124 -39.26 -1.63 17.76
N LEU A 125 -39.67 -2.77 18.27
CA LEU A 125 -39.52 -4.04 17.53
C LEU A 125 -40.32 -4.04 16.22
N GLU A 126 -41.43 -3.32 16.18
CA GLU A 126 -42.28 -3.16 14.98
C GLU A 126 -41.58 -2.31 13.94
N ASP A 127 -41.07 -1.12 14.28
CA ASP A 127 -40.30 -0.25 13.39
C ASP A 127 -39.06 -0.95 12.84
N LEU A 128 -38.39 -1.73 13.68
CA LEU A 128 -37.19 -2.48 13.25
C LEU A 128 -37.53 -3.56 12.22
N ARG A 129 -38.66 -4.27 12.41
CA ARG A 129 -39.13 -5.27 11.44
C ARG A 129 -39.50 -4.62 10.11
N ASP A 130 -40.24 -3.52 10.14
CA ASP A 130 -40.65 -2.80 8.96
C ASP A 130 -39.43 -2.27 8.19
N TYR A 131 -38.43 -1.73 8.90
CA TYR A 131 -37.19 -1.31 8.31
C TYR A 131 -36.42 -2.46 7.63
N VAL A 132 -36.33 -3.63 8.29
CA VAL A 132 -35.65 -4.81 7.72
C VAL A 132 -36.40 -5.33 6.50
N ILE A 133 -37.74 -5.39 6.53
CA ILE A 133 -38.54 -5.82 5.38
C ILE A 133 -38.32 -4.86 4.20
N TYR A 134 -38.34 -3.55 4.44
CA TYR A 134 -38.09 -2.57 3.42
C TYR A 134 -36.68 -2.74 2.79
N GLN A 135 -35.65 -2.91 3.62
CA GLN A 135 -34.28 -3.14 3.11
C GLN A 135 -34.16 -4.43 2.29
N MET A 136 -34.83 -5.52 2.70
CA MET A 136 -34.83 -6.76 1.94
C MET A 136 -35.49 -6.60 0.57
N ILE A 137 -36.59 -5.86 0.49
CA ILE A 137 -37.26 -5.56 -0.80
C ILE A 137 -36.36 -4.72 -1.69
N GLU A 138 -35.72 -3.68 -1.15
CA GLU A 138 -34.77 -2.83 -1.89
C GLU A 138 -33.58 -3.65 -2.43
N ASP A 139 -33.05 -4.56 -1.64
CA ASP A 139 -31.91 -5.39 -2.06
C ASP A 139 -32.32 -6.41 -3.15
N GLU A 140 -33.53 -6.97 -3.08
CA GLU A 140 -34.09 -7.81 -4.16
C GLU A 140 -34.24 -7.01 -5.47
N ASN A 141 -34.78 -5.78 -5.37
CA ASN A 141 -35.03 -4.92 -6.54
C ASN A 141 -33.74 -4.45 -7.21
N LYS A 142 -32.63 -4.25 -6.48
CA LYS A 142 -31.33 -3.89 -7.07
C LYS A 142 -30.80 -4.89 -8.10
N TYR A 143 -31.25 -6.12 -8.05
CA TYR A 143 -30.87 -7.19 -8.97
C TYR A 143 -31.91 -7.45 -10.08
N ASP A 144 -33.04 -6.71 -10.09
CA ASP A 144 -34.02 -6.79 -11.16
C ASP A 144 -33.63 -5.83 -12.29
N PRO A 145 -33.28 -6.35 -13.50
CA PRO A 145 -32.91 -5.51 -14.64
C PRO A 145 -34.06 -4.65 -15.21
N ASN A 146 -35.31 -4.84 -14.73
CA ASN A 146 -36.48 -4.09 -15.11
C ASN A 146 -36.95 -3.08 -14.05
N TYR A 147 -36.18 -2.91 -12.94
CA TYR A 147 -36.48 -1.95 -11.90
C TYR A 147 -36.07 -0.56 -12.36
N ASP A 148 -37.04 0.27 -12.71
CA ASP A 148 -36.84 1.69 -13.06
C ASP A 148 -36.96 2.55 -11.77
N ASP A 149 -35.86 3.18 -11.37
CA ASP A 149 -35.77 4.09 -10.19
C ASP A 149 -36.63 5.39 -10.34
N GLU A 150 -37.33 5.60 -11.48
CA GLU A 150 -37.99 6.87 -11.80
C GLU A 150 -39.39 7.00 -11.20
N GLU A 151 -40.02 5.96 -10.64
CA GLU A 151 -41.44 6.05 -10.22
C GLU A 151 -41.70 6.44 -8.74
N PHE A 152 -40.68 6.70 -7.91
CA PHE A 152 -40.89 6.85 -6.46
C PHE A 152 -40.67 8.27 -5.88
N PHE A 153 -40.56 9.32 -6.72
CA PHE A 153 -40.50 10.73 -6.26
C PHE A 153 -41.66 11.55 -6.75
N ASP A 154 -42.88 11.24 -6.30
CA ASP A 154 -44.01 12.17 -6.32
C ASP A 154 -44.84 11.98 -5.02
N TRP A 155 -44.41 12.65 -3.96
CA TRP A 155 -45.26 13.07 -2.81
C TRP A 155 -44.61 14.23 -2.09
#